data_4f1b2c8baf98697627336244a9423d9c
#
_entry.id   4f1b2c8baf98697627336244a9423d9c
#
_cell.length_a   1.000
_cell.length_b   1.000
_cell.length_c   1.000
_cell.angle_alpha   90.00
_cell.angle_beta   90.00
_cell.angle_gamma   90.00
#
_symmetry.space_group_name_H-M   'P 1'
#
loop_
_entity.id
_entity.type
_entity.pdbx_description
1 polymer ?
#
loop_
_entity_poly.entity_id
_entity_poly.type
_entity_poly.pdbx_seq_one_letter_code
_entity_poly.pdbx_strand_id
1 'polypeptide(L)'
;MEQDRRQILPYHLQWFAKDGPGGEKTEPATAKKLREAREDGKVAKSKELTAAFDLIVMFLMLKIFVSTIGDGFLQIFYYVYNLIPDFIGINAMDVSTYAVMSFFSPVNIQMLKIVAPFFIFGFAVTLLVNILQVGWKVSTKPMQPKLDRFNPVNGMKRIISKDSVFELFKSLIKIALILYIAYTAIKDHENDLFILYDIPLNQAIALCGDVIIGAGLKISLVYLVVG
;
A
#
# COMPACT_ATOMS: atom_id res chain seq x y z
N MET A 1 25.53 65.39 40.73
CA MET A 1 25.38 63.91 40.85
C MET A 1 24.05 63.54 40.29
N GLU A 2 23.97 63.27 39.05
CA GLU A 2 22.75 62.93 38.30
C GLU A 2 22.68 61.40 38.18
N GLN A 3 21.72 60.79 38.87
CA GLN A 3 21.52 59.35 38.87
C GLN A 3 20.82 58.93 37.54
N ASP A 4 21.59 58.33 36.64
CA ASP A 4 21.14 57.65 35.45
C ASP A 4 20.22 56.45 35.84
N ARG A 5 18.90 56.69 35.88
CA ARG A 5 17.89 55.65 36.03
C ARG A 5 17.72 54.98 34.67
N ARG A 6 18.47 53.94 34.44
CA ARG A 6 18.17 52.98 33.34
C ARG A 6 16.84 52.37 33.63
N GLN A 7 15.79 52.80 32.94
CA GLN A 7 14.53 52.14 32.90
C GLN A 7 14.71 50.76 32.22
N ILE A 8 14.87 49.72 33.04
CA ILE A 8 14.79 48.33 32.58
C ILE A 8 13.32 48.06 32.29
N LEU A 9 12.95 48.18 31.00
CA LEU A 9 11.61 47.75 30.55
C LEU A 9 11.47 46.25 30.87
N PRO A 10 10.42 45.83 31.59
CA PRO A 10 10.18 44.42 31.85
C PRO A 10 9.78 43.75 30.54
N TYR A 11 10.76 43.15 29.87
CA TYR A 11 10.46 42.28 28.74
C TYR A 11 9.76 41.03 29.25
N HIS A 12 8.45 40.95 29.05
CA HIS A 12 7.71 39.73 29.27
C HIS A 12 8.11 38.69 28.19
N LEU A 13 9.13 37.90 28.46
CA LEU A 13 9.61 36.80 27.62
C LEU A 13 8.56 35.68 27.44
N GLN A 14 7.42 35.75 28.14
CA GLN A 14 6.32 34.79 28.04
C GLN A 14 5.48 34.90 26.77
N TRP A 15 5.63 35.93 25.96
CA TRP A 15 4.86 36.16 24.74
C TRP A 15 5.12 35.10 23.64
N PHE A 16 6.16 34.30 23.80
CA PHE A 16 6.51 33.23 22.87
C PHE A 16 6.27 31.82 23.42
N ALA A 17 5.72 31.71 24.64
CA ALA A 17 5.35 30.43 25.22
C ALA A 17 4.10 29.87 24.54
N LYS A 18 3.98 28.54 24.49
CA LYS A 18 2.90 27.81 23.81
C LYS A 18 1.49 28.19 24.33
N ASP A 19 1.39 28.65 25.57
CA ASP A 19 0.16 29.00 26.28
C ASP A 19 0.21 30.46 26.83
N GLY A 20 0.91 31.37 26.16
CA GLY A 20 1.00 32.79 26.53
C GLY A 20 -0.27 33.58 26.13
N PRO A 21 -0.47 34.82 26.69
CA PRO A 21 -1.64 35.65 26.41
C PRO A 21 -1.78 36.14 24.95
N GLY A 22 -0.93 35.70 24.06
CA GLY A 22 -0.94 36.02 22.63
C GLY A 22 -1.86 35.15 21.76
N GLY A 23 -2.64 34.22 22.33
CA GLY A 23 -3.57 33.38 21.59
C GLY A 23 -2.92 32.27 20.75
N GLU A 24 -3.73 31.53 20.02
CA GLU A 24 -3.28 30.49 19.08
C GLU A 24 -2.38 31.08 17.99
N LYS A 25 -1.33 30.34 17.64
CA LYS A 25 -0.40 30.73 16.55
C LYS A 25 -1.14 30.77 15.22
N THR A 26 -1.60 31.93 14.82
CA THR A 26 -2.33 32.16 13.57
C THR A 26 -1.42 32.40 12.36
N GLU A 27 -0.13 32.72 12.58
CA GLU A 27 0.80 32.97 11.50
C GLU A 27 1.32 31.69 10.86
N PRO A 28 1.40 31.63 9.50
CA PRO A 28 1.96 30.50 8.79
C PRO A 28 3.42 30.28 9.16
N ALA A 29 3.87 29.05 9.18
CA ALA A 29 5.24 28.71 9.51
C ALA A 29 6.21 29.31 8.48
N THR A 30 7.32 29.90 8.95
CA THR A 30 8.35 30.48 8.08
C THR A 30 8.97 29.42 7.16
N ALA A 31 9.43 29.82 5.97
CA ALA A 31 10.08 28.94 5.00
C ALA A 31 11.25 28.14 5.60
N LYS A 32 12.02 28.74 6.53
CA LYS A 32 13.11 28.07 7.26
C LYS A 32 12.56 26.91 8.12
N LYS A 33 11.51 27.16 8.88
CA LYS A 33 10.89 26.14 9.76
C LYS A 33 10.26 24.99 8.97
N LEU A 34 9.66 25.28 7.81
CA LEU A 34 9.16 24.26 6.90
C LEU A 34 10.30 23.40 6.34
N ARG A 35 11.45 24.01 6.01
CA ARG A 35 12.60 23.27 5.52
C ARG A 35 13.20 22.37 6.62
N GLU A 36 13.36 22.87 7.83
CA GLU A 36 13.83 22.09 8.98
C GLU A 36 12.89 20.92 9.29
N ALA A 37 11.58 21.15 9.26
CA ALA A 37 10.60 20.08 9.45
C ALA A 37 10.70 18.98 8.38
N ARG A 38 10.93 19.36 7.11
CA ARG A 38 11.16 18.40 6.02
C ARG A 38 12.48 17.64 6.20
N GLU A 39 13.54 18.28 6.66
CA GLU A 39 14.84 17.65 6.98
C GLU A 39 14.69 16.66 8.15
N ASP A 40 13.84 16.96 9.11
CA ASP A 40 13.48 16.05 10.22
C ASP A 40 12.54 14.91 9.80
N GLY A 41 12.14 14.86 8.52
CA GLY A 41 11.22 13.85 8.00
C GLY A 41 9.76 14.05 8.43
N LYS A 42 9.42 15.23 8.96
CA LYS A 42 8.04 15.61 9.30
C LYS A 42 7.35 16.19 8.06
N VAL A 43 6.86 15.31 7.21
CA VAL A 43 6.15 15.67 5.97
C VAL A 43 4.72 15.17 6.03
N ALA A 44 3.80 15.98 5.48
CA ALA A 44 2.43 15.53 5.30
C ALA A 44 2.41 14.47 4.20
N LYS A 45 2.08 13.23 4.56
CA LYS A 45 1.99 12.09 3.66
C LYS A 45 0.77 11.26 4.03
N SER A 46 -0.11 11.02 3.08
CA SER A 46 -1.20 10.06 3.22
C SER A 46 -0.73 8.68 2.76
N LYS A 47 -0.69 7.72 3.69
CA LYS A 47 -0.45 6.31 3.37
C LYS A 47 -1.63 5.71 2.61
N GLU A 48 -2.82 6.19 2.88
CA GLU A 48 -4.08 5.73 2.29
C GLU A 48 -4.15 6.10 0.83
N LEU A 49 -3.73 7.31 0.47
CA LEU A 49 -3.64 7.77 -0.91
C LEU A 49 -2.68 6.88 -1.72
N THR A 50 -1.50 6.58 -1.17
CA THR A 50 -0.54 5.67 -1.83
C THR A 50 -1.16 4.29 -2.04
N ALA A 51 -1.79 3.71 -1.00
CA ALA A 51 -2.42 2.40 -1.08
C ALA A 51 -3.58 2.37 -2.09
N ALA A 52 -4.37 3.45 -2.19
CA ALA A 52 -5.45 3.56 -3.17
C ALA A 52 -4.91 3.53 -4.61
N PHE A 53 -3.86 4.29 -4.90
CA PHE A 53 -3.22 4.27 -6.22
C PHE A 53 -2.61 2.91 -6.54
N ASP A 54 -1.94 2.28 -5.59
CA ASP A 54 -1.36 0.94 -5.76
C ASP A 54 -2.46 -0.09 -6.10
N LEU A 55 -3.60 -0.05 -5.39
CA LEU A 55 -4.74 -0.93 -5.68
C LEU A 55 -5.33 -0.68 -7.07
N ILE A 56 -5.55 0.59 -7.44
CA ILE A 56 -6.07 0.94 -8.77
C ILE A 56 -5.16 0.38 -9.85
N VAL A 57 -3.86 0.61 -9.73
CA VAL A 57 -2.89 0.14 -10.72
C VAL A 57 -2.82 -1.38 -10.75
N MET A 58 -2.84 -2.06 -9.59
CA MET A 58 -2.88 -3.53 -9.55
C MET A 58 -4.08 -4.11 -10.30
N PHE A 59 -5.30 -3.58 -10.05
CA PHE A 59 -6.49 -4.07 -10.74
C PHE A 59 -6.53 -3.70 -12.22
N LEU A 60 -6.01 -2.52 -12.61
CA LEU A 60 -5.84 -2.16 -14.01
C LEU A 60 -4.84 -3.09 -14.72
N MET A 61 -3.72 -3.40 -14.06
CA MET A 61 -2.74 -4.34 -14.59
C MET A 61 -3.33 -5.74 -14.75
N LEU A 62 -4.08 -6.23 -13.75
CA LEU A 62 -4.81 -7.49 -13.87
C LEU A 62 -5.75 -7.46 -15.09
N LYS A 63 -6.49 -6.38 -15.28
CA LYS A 63 -7.43 -6.24 -16.41
C LYS A 63 -6.72 -6.26 -17.77
N ILE A 64 -5.57 -5.57 -17.88
CA ILE A 64 -4.82 -5.48 -19.13
C ILE A 64 -4.08 -6.78 -19.43
N PHE A 65 -3.51 -7.42 -18.42
CA PHE A 65 -2.63 -8.59 -18.59
C PHE A 65 -3.31 -9.93 -18.33
N VAL A 66 -4.64 -9.97 -18.12
CA VAL A 66 -5.37 -11.22 -17.81
C VAL A 66 -5.12 -12.32 -18.84
N SER A 67 -5.12 -11.99 -20.13
CA SER A 67 -4.83 -12.90 -21.21
C SER A 67 -3.39 -13.43 -21.14
N THR A 68 -2.41 -12.52 -20.99
CA THR A 68 -0.98 -12.88 -20.88
C THR A 68 -0.70 -13.76 -19.66
N ILE A 69 -1.40 -13.48 -18.55
CA ILE A 69 -1.32 -14.30 -17.32
C ILE A 69 -1.88 -15.69 -17.59
N GLY A 70 -3.06 -15.78 -18.21
CA GLY A 70 -3.71 -17.05 -18.58
C GLY A 70 -2.82 -17.89 -19.49
N ASP A 71 -2.30 -17.28 -20.56
CA ASP A 71 -1.39 -17.96 -21.50
C ASP A 71 -0.11 -18.42 -20.81
N GLY A 72 0.44 -17.61 -19.90
CA GLY A 72 1.61 -17.97 -19.12
C GLY A 72 1.37 -19.17 -18.20
N PHE A 73 0.22 -19.24 -17.54
CA PHE A 73 -0.16 -20.41 -16.72
C PHE A 73 -0.41 -21.66 -17.57
N LEU A 74 -1.06 -21.53 -18.74
CA LEU A 74 -1.23 -22.64 -19.67
C LEU A 74 0.10 -23.17 -20.17
N GLN A 75 1.06 -22.30 -20.49
CA GLN A 75 2.41 -22.72 -20.88
C GLN A 75 3.11 -23.52 -19.77
N ILE A 76 2.99 -23.09 -18.52
CA ILE A 76 3.53 -23.84 -17.38
C ILE A 76 2.84 -25.20 -17.26
N PHE A 77 1.50 -25.21 -17.38
CA PHE A 77 0.74 -26.46 -17.30
C PHE A 77 1.17 -27.45 -18.39
N TYR A 78 1.23 -27.02 -19.66
CA TYR A 78 1.68 -27.87 -20.76
C TYR A 78 3.12 -28.34 -20.60
N TYR A 79 3.99 -27.47 -20.13
CA TYR A 79 5.38 -27.84 -19.85
C TYR A 79 5.46 -28.95 -18.79
N VAL A 80 4.80 -28.76 -17.67
CA VAL A 80 4.78 -29.76 -16.58
C VAL A 80 4.11 -31.07 -17.04
N TYR A 81 2.99 -30.97 -17.73
CA TYR A 81 2.27 -32.14 -18.25
C TYR A 81 3.11 -32.99 -19.20
N ASN A 82 3.83 -32.35 -20.11
CA ASN A 82 4.71 -33.04 -21.08
C ASN A 82 5.95 -33.67 -20.43
N LEU A 83 6.33 -33.25 -19.23
CA LEU A 83 7.43 -33.84 -18.49
C LEU A 83 7.04 -35.09 -17.68
N ILE A 84 5.72 -35.31 -17.44
CA ILE A 84 5.25 -36.45 -16.65
C ILE A 84 5.77 -37.79 -17.18
N PRO A 85 5.74 -38.10 -18.51
CA PRO A 85 6.25 -39.37 -19.04
C PRO A 85 7.73 -39.59 -18.72
N ASP A 86 8.54 -38.54 -18.78
CA ASP A 86 9.99 -38.62 -18.51
C ASP A 86 10.25 -38.97 -17.03
N PHE A 87 9.38 -38.51 -16.12
CA PHE A 87 9.51 -38.80 -14.69
C PHE A 87 8.97 -40.20 -14.30
N ILE A 88 7.98 -40.73 -15.01
CA ILE A 88 7.42 -42.07 -14.72
C ILE A 88 8.45 -43.18 -15.00
N GLY A 89 9.39 -42.96 -15.95
CA GLY A 89 10.45 -43.90 -16.29
C GLY A 89 11.68 -43.88 -15.38
N ILE A 90 11.76 -42.92 -14.46
CA ILE A 90 12.89 -42.76 -13.55
C ILE A 90 12.63 -43.53 -12.26
N ASN A 91 13.49 -44.51 -11.94
CA ASN A 91 13.45 -45.17 -10.63
C ASN A 91 13.71 -44.12 -9.55
N ALA A 92 12.97 -44.19 -8.42
CA ALA A 92 13.06 -43.21 -7.33
C ALA A 92 14.50 -43.01 -6.75
N MET A 93 15.42 -43.94 -7.04
CA MET A 93 16.84 -43.85 -6.66
C MET A 93 17.71 -43.02 -7.62
N ASP A 94 17.21 -42.73 -8.85
CA ASP A 94 18.00 -42.04 -9.88
C ASP A 94 17.62 -40.54 -10.03
N VAL A 95 16.78 -40.02 -9.13
CA VAL A 95 16.41 -38.59 -9.13
C VAL A 95 17.60 -37.76 -8.70
N SER A 96 18.37 -37.27 -9.64
CA SER A 96 19.50 -36.38 -9.37
C SER A 96 19.03 -34.96 -9.06
N THR A 97 19.83 -34.23 -8.27
CA THR A 97 19.61 -32.79 -8.01
C THR A 97 19.51 -31.99 -9.32
N TYR A 98 20.25 -32.41 -10.35
CA TYR A 98 20.19 -31.79 -11.68
C TYR A 98 18.83 -31.97 -12.35
N ALA A 99 18.24 -33.17 -12.28
CA ALA A 99 16.91 -33.44 -12.82
C ALA A 99 15.83 -32.58 -12.15
N VAL A 100 15.91 -32.44 -10.82
CA VAL A 100 15.01 -31.57 -10.06
C VAL A 100 15.17 -30.10 -10.46
N MET A 101 16.41 -29.61 -10.56
CA MET A 101 16.68 -28.23 -10.96
C MET A 101 16.23 -27.93 -12.40
N SER A 102 16.43 -28.86 -13.34
CA SER A 102 16.00 -28.71 -14.72
C SER A 102 14.48 -28.62 -14.86
N PHE A 103 13.74 -29.26 -13.96
CA PHE A 103 12.29 -29.15 -13.87
C PHE A 103 11.84 -27.81 -13.27
N PHE A 104 12.37 -27.43 -12.11
CA PHE A 104 11.89 -26.23 -11.41
C PHE A 104 12.37 -24.93 -12.04
N SER A 105 13.54 -24.88 -12.65
CA SER A 105 14.10 -23.63 -13.20
C SER A 105 13.23 -22.98 -14.27
N PRO A 106 12.75 -23.68 -15.32
CA PRO A 106 11.87 -23.09 -16.34
C PRO A 106 10.53 -22.64 -15.75
N VAL A 107 9.95 -23.42 -14.83
CA VAL A 107 8.70 -23.06 -14.14
C VAL A 107 8.85 -21.77 -13.34
N ASN A 108 9.92 -21.67 -12.54
CA ASN A 108 10.19 -20.48 -11.75
C ASN A 108 10.45 -19.24 -12.63
N ILE A 109 11.19 -19.38 -13.72
CA ILE A 109 11.43 -18.28 -14.67
C ILE A 109 10.12 -17.83 -15.31
N GLN A 110 9.25 -18.75 -15.71
CA GLN A 110 7.96 -18.41 -16.30
C GLN A 110 7.04 -17.75 -15.27
N MET A 111 6.97 -18.25 -14.04
CA MET A 111 6.26 -17.61 -12.94
C MET A 111 6.78 -16.18 -12.68
N LEU A 112 8.10 -15.99 -12.67
CA LEU A 112 8.69 -14.67 -12.51
C LEU A 112 8.28 -13.72 -13.64
N LYS A 113 8.24 -14.18 -14.89
CA LYS A 113 7.78 -13.37 -16.04
C LYS A 113 6.32 -12.95 -15.91
N ILE A 114 5.45 -13.81 -15.36
CA ILE A 114 4.04 -13.49 -15.12
C ILE A 114 3.91 -12.41 -14.01
N VAL A 115 4.70 -12.51 -12.95
CA VAL A 115 4.57 -11.68 -11.76
C VAL A 115 5.40 -10.38 -11.86
N ALA A 116 6.52 -10.38 -12.58
CA ALA A 116 7.43 -9.24 -12.71
C ALA A 116 6.75 -7.92 -13.11
N PRO A 117 5.83 -7.87 -14.09
CA PRO A 117 5.14 -6.63 -14.43
C PRO A 117 4.43 -5.98 -13.25
N PHE A 118 3.77 -6.77 -12.40
CA PHE A 118 3.06 -6.25 -11.23
C PHE A 118 4.00 -5.61 -10.22
N PHE A 119 5.14 -6.23 -9.95
CA PHE A 119 6.17 -5.66 -9.07
C PHE A 119 6.76 -4.37 -9.64
N ILE A 120 7.07 -4.36 -10.94
CA ILE A 120 7.66 -3.19 -11.61
C ILE A 120 6.69 -2.01 -11.57
N PHE A 121 5.44 -2.22 -11.97
CA PHE A 121 4.44 -1.15 -11.99
C PHE A 121 4.02 -0.73 -10.58
N GLY A 122 3.81 -1.66 -9.65
CA GLY A 122 3.52 -1.34 -8.26
C GLY A 122 4.64 -0.51 -7.61
N PHE A 123 5.90 -0.92 -7.80
CA PHE A 123 7.04 -0.15 -7.33
C PHE A 123 7.10 1.25 -7.95
N ALA A 124 6.92 1.35 -9.28
CA ALA A 124 6.96 2.63 -9.99
C ALA A 124 5.85 3.58 -9.49
N VAL A 125 4.63 3.08 -9.32
CA VAL A 125 3.50 3.88 -8.82
C VAL A 125 3.72 4.31 -7.38
N THR A 126 4.09 3.39 -6.50
CA THR A 126 4.41 3.72 -5.10
C THR A 126 5.48 4.80 -5.03
N LEU A 127 6.53 4.69 -5.84
CA LEU A 127 7.62 5.67 -5.88
C LEU A 127 7.13 7.02 -6.39
N LEU A 128 6.38 7.05 -7.50
CA LEU A 128 5.82 8.28 -8.07
C LEU A 128 4.88 8.99 -7.09
N VAL A 129 3.92 8.28 -6.50
CA VAL A 129 2.96 8.86 -5.55
C VAL A 129 3.67 9.41 -4.32
N ASN A 130 4.70 8.73 -3.81
CA ASN A 130 5.49 9.22 -2.70
C ASN A 130 6.29 10.48 -3.07
N ILE A 131 6.89 10.52 -4.26
CA ILE A 131 7.63 11.70 -4.75
C ILE A 131 6.67 12.88 -4.94
N LEU A 132 5.48 12.66 -5.50
CA LEU A 132 4.49 13.71 -5.68
C LEU A 132 3.97 14.27 -4.36
N GLN A 133 3.80 13.44 -3.32
CA GLN A 133 3.33 13.88 -2.01
C GLN A 133 4.41 14.63 -1.21
N VAL A 134 5.62 14.12 -1.19
CA VAL A 134 6.68 14.57 -0.27
C VAL A 134 7.70 15.45 -0.98
N GLY A 135 7.84 15.29 -2.30
CA GLY A 135 8.94 15.85 -3.10
C GLY A 135 10.19 14.96 -3.02
N TRP A 136 11.13 15.24 -3.91
CA TRP A 136 12.40 14.50 -3.98
C TRP A 136 13.36 14.98 -2.89
N LYS A 137 13.21 14.47 -1.65
CA LYS A 137 14.18 14.69 -0.56
C LYS A 137 14.34 13.43 0.25
N VAL A 138 15.56 12.93 0.30
CA VAL A 138 15.94 11.80 1.17
C VAL A 138 16.49 12.38 2.47
N SER A 139 15.83 12.09 3.60
CA SER A 139 16.33 12.42 4.94
C SER A 139 16.67 11.14 5.70
N THR A 140 17.86 11.06 6.23
CA THR A 140 18.32 9.94 7.07
C THR A 140 18.03 10.17 8.56
N LYS A 141 17.66 11.38 8.97
CA LYS A 141 17.37 11.73 10.37
C LYS A 141 16.26 10.88 11.03
N PRO A 142 15.15 10.52 10.32
CA PRO A 142 14.13 9.65 10.91
C PRO A 142 14.60 8.22 11.21
N MET A 143 15.68 7.77 10.57
CA MET A 143 16.26 6.42 10.76
C MET A 143 17.15 6.33 12.00
N GLN A 144 17.50 7.45 12.60
CA GLN A 144 18.31 7.46 13.82
C GLN A 144 17.51 6.84 14.99
N PRO A 145 18.11 5.91 15.74
CA PRO A 145 17.46 5.30 16.90
C PRO A 145 17.21 6.36 17.97
N LYS A 146 15.94 6.51 18.36
CA LYS A 146 15.54 7.41 19.46
C LYS A 146 15.08 6.54 20.63
N LEU A 147 15.82 6.56 21.72
CA LEU A 147 15.54 5.78 22.93
C LEU A 147 14.15 6.08 23.53
N ASP A 148 13.65 7.29 23.38
CA ASP A 148 12.30 7.68 23.80
C ASP A 148 11.17 6.86 23.17
N ARG A 149 11.42 6.22 22.02
CA ARG A 149 10.45 5.35 21.36
C ARG A 149 10.31 3.98 22.02
N PHE A 150 11.26 3.60 22.84
CA PHE A 150 11.23 2.32 23.57
C PHE A 150 10.48 2.41 24.91
N ASN A 151 9.98 3.59 25.29
CA ASN A 151 9.22 3.75 26.54
C ASN A 151 7.80 3.16 26.36
N PRO A 152 7.46 2.03 27.05
CA PRO A 152 6.17 1.36 26.90
C PRO A 152 4.99 2.21 27.40
N VAL A 153 5.21 3.10 28.38
CA VAL A 153 4.16 3.98 28.93
C VAL A 153 3.71 4.98 27.85
N ASN A 154 4.63 5.54 27.10
CA ASN A 154 4.31 6.45 26.00
C ASN A 154 3.61 5.71 24.83
N GLY A 155 3.98 4.45 24.59
CA GLY A 155 3.31 3.57 23.64
C GLY A 155 1.85 3.32 24.01
N MET A 156 1.57 2.97 25.27
CA MET A 156 0.20 2.72 25.76
C MET A 156 -0.69 3.98 25.70
N LYS A 157 -0.18 5.14 26.10
CA LYS A 157 -0.91 6.40 25.97
C LYS A 157 -1.30 6.73 24.54
N ARG A 158 -0.46 6.36 23.57
CA ARG A 158 -0.74 6.57 22.17
C ARG A 158 -1.82 5.64 21.63
N ILE A 159 -1.86 4.39 22.10
CA ILE A 159 -2.89 3.40 21.72
C ILE A 159 -4.28 3.87 22.18
N ILE A 160 -4.39 4.45 23.38
CA ILE A 160 -5.67 4.89 23.98
C ILE A 160 -5.90 6.40 23.74
N SER A 161 -5.30 6.97 22.69
CA SER A 161 -5.51 8.39 22.37
C SER A 161 -6.83 8.61 21.62
N LYS A 162 -7.38 9.84 21.70
CA LYS A 162 -8.57 10.24 20.93
C LYS A 162 -8.36 10.05 19.43
N ASP A 163 -7.13 10.29 18.95
CA ASP A 163 -6.76 10.12 17.55
C ASP A 163 -6.85 8.65 17.12
N SER A 164 -6.40 7.71 17.97
CA SER A 164 -6.49 6.27 17.69
C SER A 164 -7.93 5.78 17.63
N VAL A 165 -8.80 6.29 18.50
CA VAL A 165 -10.24 5.96 18.46
C VAL A 165 -10.89 6.49 17.19
N PHE A 166 -10.52 7.69 16.75
CA PHE A 166 -11.00 8.26 15.49
C PHE A 166 -10.52 7.49 14.27
N GLU A 167 -9.25 7.06 14.26
CA GLU A 167 -8.70 6.19 13.21
C GLU A 167 -9.41 4.83 13.16
N LEU A 168 -9.72 4.25 14.32
CA LEU A 168 -10.49 3.01 14.41
C LEU A 168 -11.89 3.18 13.79
N PHE A 169 -12.59 4.27 14.11
CA PHE A 169 -13.90 4.55 13.54
C PHE A 169 -13.87 4.72 12.01
N LYS A 170 -12.89 5.47 11.49
CA LYS A 170 -12.67 5.58 10.05
C LYS A 170 -12.42 4.21 9.40
N SER A 171 -11.61 3.37 10.06
CA SER A 171 -11.31 2.03 9.54
C SER A 171 -12.55 1.13 9.50
N LEU A 172 -13.43 1.22 10.50
CA LEU A 172 -14.70 0.49 10.50
C LEU A 172 -15.62 0.92 9.36
N ILE A 173 -15.71 2.23 9.09
CA ILE A 173 -16.48 2.74 7.95
C ILE A 173 -15.92 2.19 6.63
N LYS A 174 -14.58 2.18 6.46
CA LYS A 174 -13.93 1.64 5.26
C LYS A 174 -14.26 0.16 5.06
N ILE A 175 -14.17 -0.64 6.12
CA ILE A 175 -14.53 -2.06 6.07
C ILE A 175 -15.99 -2.24 5.67
N ALA A 176 -16.90 -1.48 6.27
CA ALA A 176 -18.32 -1.55 5.92
C ALA A 176 -18.58 -1.20 4.44
N LEU A 177 -17.92 -0.18 3.91
CA LEU A 177 -18.01 0.19 2.49
C LEU A 177 -17.46 -0.90 1.56
N ILE A 178 -16.32 -1.49 1.89
CA ILE A 178 -15.73 -2.59 1.11
C ILE A 178 -16.66 -3.79 1.09
N LEU A 179 -17.20 -4.18 2.24
CA LEU A 179 -18.16 -5.30 2.35
C LEU A 179 -19.44 -5.01 1.57
N TYR A 180 -19.93 -3.77 1.60
CA TYR A 180 -21.09 -3.36 0.83
C TYR A 180 -20.84 -3.47 -0.68
N ILE A 181 -19.69 -2.99 -1.18
CA ILE A 181 -19.34 -3.09 -2.59
C ILE A 181 -19.18 -4.56 -3.02
N ALA A 182 -18.53 -5.37 -2.18
CA ALA A 182 -18.38 -6.81 -2.46
C ALA A 182 -19.74 -7.51 -2.50
N TYR A 183 -20.63 -7.21 -1.57
CA TYR A 183 -21.99 -7.74 -1.54
C TYR A 183 -22.77 -7.34 -2.79
N THR A 184 -22.77 -6.06 -3.17
CA THR A 184 -23.47 -5.59 -4.37
C THR A 184 -22.88 -6.20 -5.64
N ALA A 185 -21.56 -6.35 -5.74
CA ALA A 185 -20.92 -6.99 -6.88
C ALA A 185 -21.36 -8.45 -7.05
N ILE A 186 -21.47 -9.21 -5.97
CA ILE A 186 -21.97 -10.60 -6.01
C ILE A 186 -23.45 -10.62 -6.39
N LYS A 187 -24.25 -9.75 -5.78
CA LYS A 187 -25.70 -9.70 -6.02
C LYS A 187 -26.03 -9.29 -7.45
N ASP A 188 -25.33 -8.31 -8.00
CA ASP A 188 -25.52 -7.82 -9.37
C ASP A 188 -25.19 -8.89 -10.42
N HIS A 189 -24.32 -9.87 -10.08
CA HIS A 189 -23.92 -10.96 -10.95
C HIS A 189 -24.43 -12.33 -10.49
N GLU A 190 -25.47 -12.34 -9.64
CA GLU A 190 -26.02 -13.59 -9.10
C GLU A 190 -26.44 -14.57 -10.22
N ASN A 191 -27.15 -14.07 -11.23
CA ASN A 191 -27.58 -14.89 -12.37
C ASN A 191 -26.40 -15.38 -13.21
N ASP A 192 -25.38 -14.56 -13.40
CA ASP A 192 -24.18 -14.92 -14.14
C ASP A 192 -23.38 -16.00 -13.41
N LEU A 193 -23.39 -15.98 -12.07
CA LEU A 193 -22.72 -16.99 -11.25
C LEU A 193 -23.44 -18.36 -11.34
N PHE A 194 -24.77 -18.38 -11.50
CA PHE A 194 -25.49 -19.65 -11.74
C PHE A 194 -25.17 -20.25 -13.11
N ILE A 195 -24.91 -19.45 -14.13
CA ILE A 195 -24.53 -19.90 -15.48
C ILE A 195 -23.16 -20.60 -15.49
N LEU A 196 -22.33 -20.41 -14.46
CA LEU A 196 -20.98 -21.03 -14.38
C LEU A 196 -21.00 -22.55 -14.50
N TYR A 197 -22.12 -23.20 -14.15
CA TYR A 197 -22.28 -24.66 -14.28
C TYR A 197 -22.49 -25.11 -15.73
N ASP A 198 -22.99 -24.23 -16.61
CA ASP A 198 -23.41 -24.57 -17.97
C ASP A 198 -22.41 -24.11 -19.04
N ILE A 199 -21.39 -23.33 -18.66
CA ILE A 199 -20.39 -22.76 -19.60
C ILE A 199 -19.04 -23.48 -19.51
N PRO A 200 -18.24 -23.45 -20.58
CA PRO A 200 -16.89 -24.00 -20.59
C PRO A 200 -15.99 -23.30 -19.54
N LEU A 201 -15.04 -24.05 -18.99
CA LEU A 201 -14.15 -23.60 -17.91
C LEU A 201 -13.43 -22.26 -18.22
N ASN A 202 -12.97 -22.06 -19.46
CA ASN A 202 -12.30 -20.83 -19.89
C ASN A 202 -13.24 -19.60 -19.82
N GLN A 203 -14.51 -19.77 -20.17
CA GLN A 203 -15.51 -18.70 -20.06
C GLN A 203 -15.89 -18.43 -18.60
N ALA A 204 -16.00 -19.49 -17.79
CA ALA A 204 -16.26 -19.38 -16.35
C ALA A 204 -15.13 -18.58 -15.65
N ILE A 205 -13.88 -18.87 -15.98
CA ILE A 205 -12.71 -18.14 -15.42
C ILE A 205 -12.74 -16.67 -15.86
N ALA A 206 -13.05 -16.39 -17.13
CA ALA A 206 -13.14 -15.02 -17.64
C ALA A 206 -14.24 -14.22 -16.92
N LEU A 207 -15.43 -14.81 -16.76
CA LEU A 207 -16.56 -14.18 -16.07
C LEU A 207 -16.24 -13.89 -14.60
N CYS A 208 -15.68 -14.87 -13.87
CA CYS A 208 -15.23 -14.64 -12.49
C CYS A 208 -14.16 -13.54 -12.42
N GLY A 209 -13.23 -13.54 -13.37
CA GLY A 209 -12.19 -12.51 -13.49
C GLY A 209 -12.77 -11.11 -13.65
N ASP A 210 -13.73 -10.93 -14.54
CA ASP A 210 -14.40 -9.65 -14.79
C ASP A 210 -15.15 -9.14 -13.55
N VAL A 211 -15.86 -10.01 -12.84
CA VAL A 211 -16.57 -9.67 -11.59
C VAL A 211 -15.58 -9.23 -10.51
N ILE A 212 -14.51 -9.99 -10.31
CA ILE A 212 -13.50 -9.70 -9.28
C ILE A 212 -12.74 -8.41 -9.60
N ILE A 213 -12.29 -8.23 -10.85
CA ILE A 213 -11.55 -7.05 -11.27
C ILE A 213 -12.45 -5.81 -11.22
N GLY A 214 -13.71 -5.94 -11.67
CA GLY A 214 -14.70 -4.86 -11.61
C GLY A 214 -15.00 -4.42 -10.18
N ALA A 215 -15.22 -5.36 -9.26
CA ALA A 215 -15.40 -5.08 -7.84
C ALA A 215 -14.14 -4.44 -7.22
N GLY A 216 -12.96 -4.97 -7.54
CA GLY A 216 -11.68 -4.46 -7.07
C GLY A 216 -11.42 -3.02 -7.49
N LEU A 217 -11.71 -2.66 -8.74
CA LEU A 217 -11.61 -1.29 -9.22
C LEU A 217 -12.60 -0.35 -8.51
N LYS A 218 -13.85 -0.77 -8.30
CA LYS A 218 -14.84 0.01 -7.53
C LYS A 218 -14.35 0.26 -6.10
N ILE A 219 -13.86 -0.78 -5.43
CA ILE A 219 -13.30 -0.69 -4.07
C ILE A 219 -12.11 0.27 -4.04
N SER A 220 -11.20 0.17 -5.00
CA SER A 220 -10.01 1.03 -5.08
C SER A 220 -10.37 2.50 -5.24
N LEU A 221 -11.37 2.81 -6.08
CA LEU A 221 -11.86 4.17 -6.27
C LEU A 221 -12.53 4.74 -5.01
N VAL A 222 -13.36 3.93 -4.34
CA VAL A 222 -13.97 4.33 -3.07
C VAL A 222 -12.90 4.54 -2.00
N TYR A 223 -11.89 3.67 -1.95
CA TYR A 223 -10.77 3.82 -1.02
C TYR A 223 -9.96 5.10 -1.29
N LEU A 224 -9.84 5.52 -2.55
CA LEU A 224 -9.19 6.79 -2.92
C LEU A 224 -9.95 8.02 -2.40
N VAL A 225 -11.30 7.96 -2.39
CA VAL A 225 -12.13 9.08 -1.94
C VAL A 225 -12.22 9.18 -0.41
N VAL A 226 -12.23 8.02 0.28
CA VAL A 226 -12.41 7.94 1.73
C VAL A 226 -11.07 7.99 2.49
N GLY A 227 -9.95 7.67 1.82
CA GLY A 227 -8.60 7.72 2.37
C GLY A 227 -7.98 9.10 2.33
#